data_3ae20066b19644fa10cf25eeb7416ba3
#
_entry.id   3ae20066b19644fa10cf25eeb7416ba3
#
_cell.length_a   1.000
_cell.length_b   1.000
_cell.length_c   1.000
_cell.angle_alpha   90.00
_cell.angle_beta   90.00
_cell.angle_gamma   90.00
#
_symmetry.space_group_name_H-M   'P 1'
#
loop_
_entity.id
_entity.type
_entity.pdbx_description
1 polymer ?
#
loop_
_entity_poly.entity_id
_entity_poly.type
_entity_poly.pdbx_seq_one_letter_code
_entity_poly.pdbx_strand_id
1 'polypeptide(L)'
;SSLLHIVDANVHPRPYAYIYTPAMNAQRLIASKVSIGDFDHNEIRSFASDGSFITLAVDKATDPASPYRRFDNGLAYNDAGQVAVVLNLDAGNVRAVYRFSPGPSGVEATEIARVEAAGTIRAIDSFAPAMNNDGLVTFRGRDANGQAIYVGDGTTLRRVIGKDDLVATDLGIAGIGQHVDDPNGW
;
A
#
# COMPACT_ATOMS: atom_id res chain seq x y z
N SER A 1 10.86 3.68 30.73
CA SER A 1 10.23 3.05 29.54
C SER A 1 11.20 2.05 28.98
N SER A 2 10.81 0.79 28.85
CA SER A 2 11.60 -0.24 28.19
C SER A 2 11.30 -0.23 26.69
N LEU A 3 12.34 -0.25 25.87
CA LEU A 3 12.21 -0.49 24.44
C LEU A 3 11.80 -1.96 24.23
N LEU A 4 10.70 -2.20 23.55
CA LEU A 4 10.28 -3.54 23.15
C LEU A 4 10.85 -3.84 21.77
N HIS A 5 11.69 -4.87 21.68
CA HIS A 5 12.25 -5.36 20.44
C HIS A 5 11.36 -6.48 19.90
N ILE A 6 10.65 -6.24 18.81
CA ILE A 6 9.66 -7.18 18.25
C ILE A 6 10.28 -8.08 17.18
N VAL A 7 11.10 -7.50 16.30
CA VAL A 7 11.71 -8.19 15.18
C VAL A 7 13.07 -7.57 14.82
N ASP A 8 14.04 -8.42 14.44
CA ASP A 8 15.39 -8.00 14.09
C ASP A 8 15.92 -8.83 12.91
N ALA A 9 16.37 -8.14 11.87
CA ALA A 9 17.04 -8.75 10.74
C ALA A 9 18.44 -9.31 11.07
N ASN A 10 19.03 -8.88 12.20
CA ASN A 10 20.38 -9.28 12.61
C ASN A 10 20.44 -10.52 13.52
N VAL A 11 19.29 -11.09 13.93
CA VAL A 11 19.23 -12.33 14.69
C VAL A 11 19.71 -13.49 13.80
N HIS A 12 20.49 -14.42 14.34
CA HIS A 12 21.00 -15.58 13.61
C HIS A 12 20.30 -16.87 14.03
N PRO A 13 19.94 -17.75 13.05
CA PRO A 13 20.01 -17.53 11.61
C PRO A 13 19.12 -16.34 11.23
N ARG A 14 19.58 -15.48 10.34
CA ARG A 14 18.83 -14.26 9.94
C ARG A 14 17.52 -14.66 9.26
N PRO A 15 16.35 -14.50 9.92
CA PRO A 15 15.08 -14.82 9.29
C PRO A 15 14.70 -13.80 8.22
N TYR A 16 15.26 -12.57 8.31
CA TYR A 16 14.99 -11.47 7.40
C TYR A 16 16.29 -10.92 6.80
N ALA A 17 16.33 -10.76 5.49
CA ALA A 17 17.36 -9.99 4.82
C ALA A 17 17.14 -8.49 5.01
N TYR A 18 15.84 -8.05 5.06
CA TYR A 18 15.47 -6.67 5.27
C TYR A 18 14.05 -6.53 5.86
N ILE A 19 13.84 -5.48 6.66
CA ILE A 19 12.55 -5.07 7.20
C ILE A 19 12.31 -3.64 6.71
N TYR A 20 11.18 -3.43 6.02
CA TYR A 20 10.85 -2.14 5.41
C TYR A 20 10.07 -1.25 6.39
N THR A 21 9.58 -0.12 5.89
CA THR A 21 8.84 0.86 6.69
C THR A 21 7.62 0.21 7.36
N PRO A 22 7.55 0.20 8.70
CA PRO A 22 6.43 -0.39 9.43
C PRO A 22 5.25 0.59 9.51
N ALA A 23 4.05 0.03 9.66
CA ALA A 23 2.86 0.72 10.15
C ALA A 23 2.34 0.02 11.40
N MET A 24 1.79 0.77 12.34
CA MET A 24 1.26 0.25 13.60
C MET A 24 -0.20 0.69 13.77
N ASN A 25 -1.03 -0.22 14.28
CA ASN A 25 -2.42 0.07 14.63
C ASN A 25 -2.62 0.37 16.14
N ALA A 26 -3.83 0.71 16.54
CA ALA A 26 -4.15 1.02 17.94
C ALA A 26 -4.02 -0.20 18.87
N GLN A 27 -4.13 -1.43 18.36
CA GLN A 27 -3.89 -2.67 19.11
C GLN A 27 -2.40 -2.99 19.29
N ARG A 28 -1.49 -2.10 18.83
CA ARG A 28 -0.04 -2.28 18.88
C ARG A 28 0.48 -3.46 18.04
N LEU A 29 -0.30 -3.89 17.06
CA LEU A 29 0.19 -4.79 16.01
C LEU A 29 0.96 -3.96 14.98
N ILE A 30 2.00 -4.55 14.42
CA ILE A 30 2.87 -3.90 13.45
C ILE A 30 2.80 -4.66 12.13
N ALA A 31 2.50 -3.97 11.04
CA ALA A 31 2.62 -4.54 9.71
C ALA A 31 3.84 -3.99 8.98
N SER A 32 4.53 -4.84 8.23
CA SER A 32 5.66 -4.46 7.39
C SER A 32 5.81 -5.42 6.22
N LYS A 33 6.38 -4.91 5.13
CA LYS A 33 7.02 -5.74 4.14
C LYS A 33 8.34 -6.24 4.72
N VAL A 34 8.65 -7.52 4.52
CA VAL A 34 9.91 -8.14 4.93
C VAL A 34 10.50 -8.94 3.76
N SER A 35 11.82 -8.94 3.65
CA SER A 35 12.54 -9.81 2.71
C SER A 35 13.08 -11.03 3.47
N ILE A 36 12.83 -12.23 2.97
CA ILE A 36 13.13 -13.50 3.61
C ILE A 36 14.37 -14.12 2.95
N GLY A 37 15.44 -14.29 3.72
CA GLY A 37 16.68 -14.90 3.24
C GLY A 37 17.51 -14.00 2.32
N ASP A 38 16.90 -13.38 1.34
CA ASP A 38 17.49 -12.41 0.41
C ASP A 38 16.52 -11.25 0.12
N PHE A 39 16.89 -10.31 -0.78
CA PHE A 39 16.07 -9.13 -1.09
C PHE A 39 14.94 -9.40 -2.11
N ASP A 40 14.94 -10.53 -2.77
CA ASP A 40 14.01 -10.84 -3.85
C ASP A 40 12.74 -11.54 -3.33
N HIS A 41 12.83 -12.29 -2.23
CA HIS A 41 11.72 -13.02 -1.63
C HIS A 41 11.03 -12.17 -0.58
N ASN A 42 9.82 -11.67 -0.88
CA ASN A 42 9.15 -10.70 -0.01
C ASN A 42 7.77 -11.17 0.45
N GLU A 43 7.48 -10.83 1.70
CA GLU A 43 6.18 -11.04 2.31
C GLU A 43 5.65 -9.76 2.97
N ILE A 44 4.34 -9.64 3.07
CA ILE A 44 3.67 -8.68 3.94
C ILE A 44 3.26 -9.44 5.20
N ARG A 45 3.79 -9.02 6.35
CA ARG A 45 3.52 -9.64 7.65
C ARG A 45 2.93 -8.66 8.64
N SER A 46 2.07 -9.19 9.53
CA SER A 46 1.60 -8.51 10.73
C SER A 46 2.19 -9.21 11.95
N PHE A 47 2.83 -8.46 12.84
CA PHE A 47 3.54 -8.92 14.02
C PHE A 47 2.81 -8.51 15.28
N ALA A 48 2.73 -9.40 16.26
CA ALA A 48 2.30 -9.11 17.62
C ALA A 48 3.52 -8.74 18.51
N SER A 49 3.23 -8.23 19.71
CA SER A 49 4.26 -7.78 20.66
C SER A 49 5.15 -8.91 21.20
N ASP A 50 4.72 -10.16 21.10
CA ASP A 50 5.50 -11.35 21.48
C ASP A 50 6.40 -11.87 20.34
N GLY A 51 6.39 -11.20 19.18
CA GLY A 51 7.15 -11.58 17.98
C GLY A 51 6.45 -12.62 17.09
N SER A 52 5.28 -13.14 17.51
CA SER A 52 4.46 -13.95 16.61
C SER A 52 3.96 -13.13 15.43
N PHE A 53 3.71 -13.78 14.30
CA PHE A 53 3.26 -13.09 13.09
C PHE A 53 2.26 -13.91 12.29
N ILE A 54 1.54 -13.22 11.44
CA ILE A 54 0.75 -13.79 10.35
C ILE A 54 1.28 -13.24 9.01
N THR A 55 1.37 -14.10 8.00
CA THR A 55 1.66 -13.67 6.63
C THR A 55 0.36 -13.30 5.94
N LEU A 56 0.28 -12.06 5.45
CA LEU A 56 -0.90 -11.51 4.78
C LEU A 56 -0.80 -11.66 3.26
N ALA A 57 0.40 -11.57 2.69
CA ALA A 57 0.65 -11.78 1.28
C ALA A 57 2.10 -12.20 1.04
N VAL A 58 2.34 -12.91 -0.05
CA VAL A 58 3.67 -13.29 -0.53
C VAL A 58 3.84 -12.87 -1.98
N ASP A 59 5.06 -12.53 -2.39
CA ASP A 59 5.35 -12.25 -3.79
C ASP A 59 5.62 -13.54 -4.58
N LYS A 60 5.71 -13.41 -5.89
CA LYS A 60 5.91 -14.54 -6.81
C LYS A 60 7.29 -15.20 -6.66
N ALA A 61 8.30 -14.47 -6.21
CA ALA A 61 9.61 -15.04 -5.93
C ALA A 61 9.55 -15.96 -4.71
N THR A 62 8.76 -15.59 -3.70
CA THR A 62 8.55 -16.39 -2.48
C THR A 62 7.62 -17.59 -2.74
N ASP A 63 6.53 -17.38 -3.48
CA ASP A 63 5.61 -18.43 -3.90
C ASP A 63 5.30 -18.29 -5.41
N PRO A 64 5.76 -19.22 -6.26
CA PRO A 64 5.50 -19.19 -7.70
C PRO A 64 4.02 -19.15 -8.10
N ALA A 65 3.11 -19.57 -7.20
CA ALA A 65 1.67 -19.51 -7.43
C ALA A 65 1.06 -18.12 -7.11
N SER A 66 1.83 -17.23 -6.45
CA SER A 66 1.35 -15.91 -6.13
C SER A 66 1.09 -15.05 -7.39
N PRO A 67 -0.05 -14.32 -7.42
CA PRO A 67 -0.32 -13.38 -8.50
C PRO A 67 0.44 -12.05 -8.36
N TYR A 68 1.16 -11.85 -7.25
CA TYR A 68 1.83 -10.59 -6.91
C TYR A 68 3.31 -10.69 -7.30
N ARG A 69 3.74 -9.88 -8.27
CA ARG A 69 5.14 -9.86 -8.70
C ARG A 69 6.04 -9.21 -7.66
N ARG A 70 5.58 -8.11 -7.06
CA ARG A 70 6.32 -7.37 -6.02
C ARG A 70 5.39 -6.43 -5.26
N PHE A 71 5.77 -6.10 -4.04
CA PHE A 71 5.13 -5.08 -3.21
C PHE A 71 5.97 -3.82 -3.14
N ASP A 72 5.34 -2.65 -3.04
CA ASP A 72 6.01 -1.42 -2.65
C ASP A 72 6.43 -1.46 -1.18
N ASN A 73 7.30 -0.52 -0.78
CA ASN A 73 7.92 -0.55 0.55
C ASN A 73 7.03 0.05 1.65
N GLY A 74 6.07 0.90 1.28
CA GLY A 74 5.15 1.54 2.22
C GLY A 74 3.77 0.90 2.16
N LEU A 75 3.11 0.80 3.31
CA LEU A 75 1.77 0.23 3.45
C LEU A 75 0.96 1.01 4.48
N ALA A 76 -0.37 0.86 4.45
CA ALA A 76 -1.28 1.29 5.51
C ALA A 76 -1.75 0.08 6.32
N TYR A 77 -2.01 0.30 7.61
CA TYR A 77 -2.47 -0.74 8.52
C TYR A 77 -3.55 -0.18 9.44
N ASN A 78 -4.71 -0.82 9.52
CA ASN A 78 -5.84 -0.36 10.33
C ASN A 78 -6.08 -1.23 11.56
N ASP A 79 -7.04 -0.83 12.40
CA ASP A 79 -7.37 -1.52 13.64
C ASP A 79 -8.10 -2.86 13.43
N ALA A 80 -8.65 -3.10 12.25
CA ALA A 80 -9.19 -4.41 11.88
C ALA A 80 -8.11 -5.42 11.44
N GLY A 81 -6.82 -5.03 11.49
CA GLY A 81 -5.71 -5.87 11.07
C GLY A 81 -5.56 -5.98 9.54
N GLN A 82 -6.22 -5.10 8.80
CA GLN A 82 -6.14 -5.06 7.34
C GLN A 82 -4.94 -4.23 6.90
N VAL A 83 -4.27 -4.68 5.85
CA VAL A 83 -3.16 -3.96 5.21
C VAL A 83 -3.57 -3.52 3.81
N ALA A 84 -3.32 -2.24 3.49
CA ALA A 84 -3.38 -1.76 2.11
C ALA A 84 -1.97 -1.47 1.58
N VAL A 85 -1.67 -1.89 0.36
CA VAL A 85 -0.35 -1.74 -0.25
C VAL A 85 -0.47 -1.55 -1.77
N VAL A 86 0.46 -0.77 -2.33
CA VAL A 86 0.67 -0.69 -3.77
C VAL A 86 1.57 -1.84 -4.20
N LEU A 87 1.21 -2.51 -5.27
CA LEU A 87 1.94 -3.68 -5.77
C LEU A 87 1.93 -3.75 -7.30
N ASN A 88 2.73 -4.65 -7.84
CA ASN A 88 2.64 -5.05 -9.24
C ASN A 88 2.08 -6.47 -9.33
N LEU A 89 1.07 -6.66 -10.16
CA LEU A 89 0.58 -7.98 -10.54
C LEU A 89 1.58 -8.66 -11.47
N ASP A 90 1.69 -9.99 -11.40
CA ASP A 90 2.54 -10.77 -12.30
C ASP A 90 2.02 -10.71 -13.73
N ALA A 91 0.71 -10.88 -13.90
CA ALA A 91 0.07 -10.77 -15.20
C ALA A 91 0.22 -9.34 -15.77
N GLY A 92 1.02 -9.19 -16.82
CA GLY A 92 1.25 -7.92 -17.48
C GLY A 92 2.06 -6.88 -16.70
N ASN A 93 2.60 -7.24 -15.54
CA ASN A 93 3.28 -6.30 -14.63
C ASN A 93 2.45 -5.05 -14.30
N VAL A 94 1.14 -5.23 -14.17
CA VAL A 94 0.17 -4.15 -13.93
C VAL A 94 0.27 -3.64 -12.51
N ARG A 95 0.33 -2.33 -12.36
CA ARG A 95 0.35 -1.69 -11.05
C ARG A 95 -1.06 -1.62 -10.47
N ALA A 96 -1.19 -1.97 -9.18
CA ALA A 96 -2.48 -2.05 -8.49
C ALA A 96 -2.37 -1.66 -7.01
N VAL A 97 -3.51 -1.37 -6.39
CA VAL A 97 -3.67 -1.20 -4.94
C VAL A 97 -4.53 -2.35 -4.44
N TYR A 98 -4.06 -3.05 -3.44
CA TYR A 98 -4.76 -4.15 -2.79
C TYR A 98 -4.93 -3.92 -1.30
N ARG A 99 -6.01 -4.46 -0.76
CA ARG A 99 -6.23 -4.62 0.68
C ARG A 99 -6.24 -6.11 1.02
N PHE A 100 -5.45 -6.50 2.00
CA PHE A 100 -5.40 -7.85 2.57
C PHE A 100 -6.06 -7.86 3.94
N SER A 101 -7.06 -8.70 4.11
CA SER A 101 -7.89 -8.78 5.32
C SER A 101 -7.76 -10.17 5.94
N PRO A 102 -7.17 -10.30 7.13
CA PRO A 102 -7.14 -11.58 7.83
C PRO A 102 -8.56 -11.98 8.25
N GLY A 103 -8.88 -13.25 8.11
CA GLY A 103 -10.16 -13.81 8.47
C GLY A 103 -10.05 -15.27 8.92
N PRO A 104 -11.15 -15.87 9.43
CA PRO A 104 -11.13 -17.23 9.96
C PRO A 104 -10.82 -18.29 8.91
N SER A 105 -11.05 -18.00 7.63
CA SER A 105 -10.77 -18.91 6.51
C SER A 105 -9.45 -18.60 5.79
N GLY A 106 -8.63 -17.70 6.33
CA GLY A 106 -7.39 -17.25 5.72
C GLY A 106 -7.41 -15.75 5.42
N VAL A 107 -6.55 -15.30 4.51
CA VAL A 107 -6.45 -13.90 4.12
C VAL A 107 -7.26 -13.66 2.85
N GLU A 108 -8.21 -12.73 2.92
CA GLU A 108 -8.94 -12.24 1.77
C GLU A 108 -8.15 -11.10 1.10
N ALA A 109 -7.99 -11.18 -0.22
CA ALA A 109 -7.35 -10.15 -1.02
C ALA A 109 -8.41 -9.40 -1.84
N THR A 110 -8.58 -8.11 -1.56
CA THR A 110 -9.50 -7.22 -2.27
C THR A 110 -8.71 -6.27 -3.16
N GLU A 111 -8.95 -6.29 -4.45
CA GLU A 111 -8.42 -5.27 -5.35
C GLU A 111 -9.19 -3.96 -5.16
N ILE A 112 -8.48 -2.88 -4.87
CA ILE A 112 -9.06 -1.54 -4.72
C ILE A 112 -9.06 -0.80 -6.06
N ALA A 113 -7.94 -0.92 -6.79
CA ALA A 113 -7.75 -0.29 -8.10
C ALA A 113 -6.58 -0.92 -8.85
N ARG A 114 -6.62 -0.83 -10.18
CA ARG A 114 -5.47 -1.14 -11.04
C ARG A 114 -5.31 -0.12 -12.17
N VAL A 115 -4.13 -0.06 -12.71
CA VAL A 115 -3.87 0.66 -13.97
C VAL A 115 -4.44 -0.13 -15.13
N GLU A 116 -5.22 0.54 -15.97
CA GLU A 116 -5.79 -0.03 -17.19
C GLU A 116 -5.42 0.83 -18.40
N ALA A 117 -5.06 0.21 -19.52
CA ALA A 117 -4.58 0.91 -20.71
C ALA A 117 -5.57 1.94 -21.26
N ALA A 118 -6.87 1.67 -21.17
CA ALA A 118 -7.96 2.57 -21.55
C ALA A 118 -8.80 3.06 -20.35
N GLY A 119 -8.33 2.83 -19.13
CA GLY A 119 -9.06 3.15 -17.90
C GLY A 119 -8.88 4.59 -17.45
N THR A 120 -9.63 4.93 -16.41
CA THR A 120 -9.54 6.23 -15.75
C THR A 120 -8.20 6.43 -15.05
N ILE A 121 -7.63 5.37 -14.47
CA ILE A 121 -6.33 5.41 -13.79
C ILE A 121 -5.25 4.97 -14.77
N ARG A 122 -4.37 5.89 -15.13
CA ARG A 122 -3.25 5.67 -16.07
C ARG A 122 -1.94 5.33 -15.36
N ALA A 123 -1.80 5.73 -14.09
CA ALA A 123 -0.67 5.37 -13.25
C ALA A 123 -1.08 5.39 -11.77
N ILE A 124 -0.37 4.61 -10.96
CA ILE A 124 -0.46 4.64 -9.49
C ILE A 124 0.95 4.92 -8.98
N ASP A 125 1.07 5.94 -8.15
CA ASP A 125 2.37 6.39 -7.63
C ASP A 125 2.89 5.45 -6.51
N SER A 126 4.22 5.48 -6.28
CA SER A 126 4.91 4.64 -5.30
C SER A 126 4.84 5.19 -3.87
N PHE A 127 3.75 5.85 -3.50
CA PHE A 127 3.52 6.29 -2.12
C PHE A 127 2.68 5.28 -1.38
N ALA A 128 2.95 5.15 -0.08
CA ALA A 128 2.09 4.37 0.79
C ALA A 128 0.64 4.86 0.67
N PRO A 129 -0.34 3.98 0.49
CA PRO A 129 -1.75 4.36 0.61
C PRO A 129 -2.05 4.78 2.05
N ALA A 130 -3.22 5.40 2.27
CA ALA A 130 -3.79 5.53 3.60
C ALA A 130 -5.11 4.74 3.66
N MET A 131 -5.47 4.29 4.87
CA MET A 131 -6.67 3.49 5.06
C MET A 131 -7.32 3.82 6.40
N ASN A 132 -8.65 3.90 6.43
CA ASN A 132 -9.40 4.04 7.67
C ASN A 132 -9.81 2.68 8.26
N ASN A 133 -10.46 2.70 9.43
CA ASN A 133 -10.88 1.47 10.11
C ASN A 133 -12.05 0.74 9.43
N ASP A 134 -12.77 1.40 8.52
CA ASP A 134 -13.81 0.79 7.69
C ASP A 134 -13.23 0.09 6.44
N GLY A 135 -11.90 0.14 6.25
CA GLY A 135 -11.21 -0.44 5.11
C GLY A 135 -11.30 0.38 3.83
N LEU A 136 -11.70 1.65 3.93
CA LEU A 136 -11.68 2.59 2.81
C LEU A 136 -10.24 3.04 2.58
N VAL A 137 -9.73 2.84 1.36
CA VAL A 137 -8.34 3.07 0.98
C VAL A 137 -8.22 4.30 0.10
N THR A 138 -7.30 5.22 0.44
CA THR A 138 -6.94 6.34 -0.42
C THR A 138 -5.53 6.16 -0.98
N PHE A 139 -5.32 6.57 -2.21
CA PHE A 139 -4.03 6.51 -2.86
C PHE A 139 -3.87 7.62 -3.90
N ARG A 140 -2.63 7.93 -4.26
CA ARG A 140 -2.32 8.85 -5.34
C ARG A 140 -2.10 8.10 -6.65
N GLY A 141 -2.72 8.60 -7.69
CA GLY A 141 -2.54 8.10 -9.05
C GLY A 141 -2.56 9.23 -10.07
N ARG A 142 -2.65 8.85 -11.34
CA ARG A 142 -2.75 9.80 -12.45
C ARG A 142 -3.89 9.41 -13.38
N ASP A 143 -4.64 10.41 -13.85
CA ASP A 143 -5.61 10.29 -14.92
C ASP A 143 -5.14 10.98 -16.21
N ALA A 144 -6.07 11.32 -17.08
CA ALA A 144 -5.77 12.04 -18.33
C ALA A 144 -5.24 13.46 -18.07
N ASN A 145 -5.65 14.08 -16.96
CA ASN A 145 -5.33 15.47 -16.62
C ASN A 145 -4.06 15.59 -15.76
N GLY A 146 -3.58 14.48 -15.17
CA GLY A 146 -2.40 14.46 -14.32
C GLY A 146 -2.63 13.78 -12.97
N GLN A 147 -1.99 14.29 -11.92
CA GLN A 147 -2.08 13.71 -10.59
C GLN A 147 -3.48 13.89 -9.97
N ALA A 148 -3.95 12.83 -9.32
CA ALA A 148 -5.23 12.84 -8.60
C ALA A 148 -5.18 11.93 -7.36
N ILE A 149 -6.04 12.21 -6.40
CA ILE A 149 -6.31 11.37 -5.24
C ILE A 149 -7.58 10.56 -5.51
N TYR A 150 -7.46 9.28 -5.28
CA TYR A 150 -8.55 8.31 -5.39
C TYR A 150 -8.89 7.73 -4.04
N VAL A 151 -10.14 7.30 -3.89
CA VAL A 151 -10.62 6.54 -2.73
C VAL A 151 -11.48 5.39 -3.19
N GLY A 152 -11.28 4.21 -2.61
CA GLY A 152 -12.04 3.00 -2.95
C GLY A 152 -12.07 1.98 -1.83
N ASP A 153 -13.03 1.06 -1.92
CA ASP A 153 -13.25 -0.03 -0.95
C ASP A 153 -13.16 -1.44 -1.59
N GLY A 154 -12.96 -1.49 -2.91
CA GLY A 154 -12.95 -2.69 -3.74
C GLY A 154 -14.27 -2.93 -4.48
N THR A 155 -15.34 -2.21 -4.12
CA THR A 155 -16.63 -2.22 -4.82
C THR A 155 -16.84 -0.92 -5.60
N THR A 156 -16.50 0.19 -4.95
CA THR A 156 -16.58 1.53 -5.51
C THR A 156 -15.20 2.16 -5.57
N LEU A 157 -14.96 2.93 -6.61
CA LEU A 157 -13.74 3.71 -6.79
C LEU A 157 -14.12 5.12 -7.24
N ARG A 158 -13.64 6.13 -6.52
CA ARG A 158 -13.95 7.53 -6.79
C ARG A 158 -12.68 8.37 -6.83
N ARG A 159 -12.55 9.21 -7.86
CA ARG A 159 -11.62 10.33 -7.88
C ARG A 159 -12.13 11.42 -6.92
N VAL A 160 -11.29 11.86 -6.00
CA VAL A 160 -11.66 12.84 -4.97
C VAL A 160 -11.31 14.25 -5.41
N ILE A 161 -10.06 14.44 -5.82
CA ILE A 161 -9.50 15.71 -6.26
C ILE A 161 -8.27 15.44 -7.13
N GLY A 162 -7.95 16.34 -8.03
CA GLY A 162 -6.76 16.23 -8.86
C GLY A 162 -6.45 17.52 -9.61
N LYS A 163 -5.44 17.45 -10.45
CA LYS A 163 -5.02 18.55 -11.30
C LYS A 163 -6.20 19.07 -12.11
N ASP A 164 -6.27 20.38 -12.27
CA ASP A 164 -7.27 21.15 -13.01
C ASP A 164 -8.69 21.17 -12.35
N ASP A 165 -8.88 20.55 -11.19
CA ASP A 165 -10.12 20.70 -10.44
C ASP A 165 -10.26 22.13 -9.89
N LEU A 166 -11.49 22.63 -9.89
CA LEU A 166 -11.83 23.90 -9.28
C LEU A 166 -12.38 23.65 -7.86
N VAL A 167 -11.81 24.34 -6.90
CA VAL A 167 -12.18 24.23 -5.49
C VAL A 167 -12.69 25.59 -4.98
N ALA A 168 -13.82 25.59 -4.30
CA ALA A 168 -14.29 26.76 -3.61
C ALA A 168 -13.43 27.02 -2.37
N THR A 169 -12.97 28.25 -2.22
CA THR A 169 -12.18 28.73 -1.07
C THR A 169 -12.82 29.99 -0.50
N ASP A 170 -12.37 30.42 0.66
CA ASP A 170 -12.81 31.70 1.28
C ASP A 170 -12.49 32.93 0.42
N LEU A 171 -11.53 32.78 -0.51
CA LEU A 171 -11.12 33.85 -1.44
C LEU A 171 -11.75 33.72 -2.84
N GLY A 172 -12.62 32.74 -3.04
CA GLY A 172 -13.25 32.44 -4.32
C GLY A 172 -12.90 31.06 -4.85
N ILE A 173 -13.07 30.86 -6.16
CA ILE A 173 -12.74 29.60 -6.83
C ILE A 173 -11.24 29.57 -7.19
N ALA A 174 -10.55 28.54 -6.76
CA ALA A 174 -9.15 28.28 -7.08
C ALA A 174 -8.98 26.97 -7.83
N GLY A 175 -8.04 26.91 -8.78
CA GLY A 175 -7.65 25.70 -9.48
C GLY A 175 -6.58 24.92 -8.72
N ILE A 176 -6.64 23.59 -8.77
CA ILE A 176 -5.59 22.71 -8.25
C ILE A 176 -4.49 22.62 -9.30
N GLY A 177 -3.33 23.18 -9.00
CA GLY A 177 -2.14 23.11 -9.86
C GLY A 177 -1.37 21.79 -9.68
N GLN A 178 -0.54 21.48 -10.66
CA GLN A 178 0.44 20.39 -10.55
C GLN A 178 1.79 20.99 -10.21
N HIS A 179 2.23 20.81 -8.97
CA HIS A 179 3.49 21.38 -8.49
C HIS A 179 4.74 20.75 -9.12
N VAL A 180 4.65 19.48 -9.53
CA VAL A 180 5.80 18.68 -9.97
C VAL A 180 6.27 19.00 -11.39
N ASP A 181 5.44 19.67 -12.19
CA ASP A 181 5.76 20.02 -13.59
C ASP A 181 6.17 21.49 -13.72
N ASP A 182 6.45 22.19 -12.63
CA ASP A 182 7.06 23.51 -12.70
C ASP A 182 8.51 23.37 -13.21
N PRO A 183 8.81 23.89 -14.41
CA PRO A 183 10.17 23.83 -14.97
C PRO A 183 11.20 24.57 -14.12
N ASN A 184 10.77 25.32 -13.11
CA ASN A 184 11.63 26.05 -12.16
C ASN A 184 11.93 25.24 -10.87
N GLY A 185 11.43 24.01 -10.74
CA GLY A 185 11.93 23.03 -9.77
C GLY A 185 11.62 23.31 -8.30
N TRP A 186 10.40 23.76 -7.98
CA TRP A 186 9.90 23.84 -6.61
C TRP A 186 9.16 22.57 -6.21
#